data_f4e6110a29a09f664b546f7cd34a1e03
#
_entry.id   f4e6110a29a09f664b546f7cd34a1e03
#
_cell.length_a   1.000
_cell.length_b   1.000
_cell.length_c   1.000
_cell.angle_alpha   90.00
_cell.angle_beta   90.00
_cell.angle_gamma   90.00
#
_symmetry.space_group_name_H-M   'P 1'
#
loop_
_entity.id
_entity.type
_entity.pdbx_description
1 polymer ?
#
loop_
_entity_poly.entity_id
_entity_poly.type
_entity_poly.pdbx_seq_one_letter_code
_entity_poly.pdbx_strand_id
1 'polypeptide(L)'
;MVAIDAGAVILVSLAICLASEHLLFMTILVPTVLLVRMGLVAAVAERESVCLPGELIFLALCTVVGGFNDWNSVCNRGIYDYTVPHYLSFSTIPVWMLLFWGMILRFMARVCRWERLGPPGTPSDRVGVGRISVKDGRIKVAAELVLIGVTRRMIYAQYLDPVWSWAPFAAALLAALLFLKPILHDFKLMAIVLVAGPAVEILYIQVGHLHTYHLGWIGGVPLWITFWWLLGILVWNDLSLRLQRFLLSMMGGPPNPAQSP
;
A
#
# COMPACT_ATOMS: atom_id res chain seq x y z
N MET A 1 -14.27 10.52 5.59
CA MET A 1 -13.57 9.70 4.56
C MET A 1 -12.65 8.62 5.15
N VAL A 2 -11.66 8.91 6.03
CA VAL A 2 -10.77 7.89 6.62
C VAL A 2 -11.56 6.77 7.31
N ALA A 3 -12.62 7.09 8.05
CA ALA A 3 -13.45 6.10 8.75
C ALA A 3 -14.19 5.14 7.80
N ILE A 4 -14.62 5.61 6.62
CA ILE A 4 -15.27 4.75 5.60
C ILE A 4 -14.26 3.73 5.07
N ASP A 5 -13.08 4.20 4.68
CA ASP A 5 -12.03 3.31 4.16
C ASP A 5 -11.54 2.33 5.25
N ALA A 6 -11.34 2.82 6.47
CA ALA A 6 -10.95 1.98 7.61
C ALA A 6 -12.00 0.91 7.91
N GLY A 7 -13.29 1.28 7.96
CA GLY A 7 -14.38 0.35 8.19
C GLY A 7 -14.44 -0.76 7.13
N ALA A 8 -14.28 -0.40 5.87
CA ALA A 8 -14.25 -1.37 4.77
C ALA A 8 -13.04 -2.35 4.88
N VAL A 9 -11.84 -1.82 5.15
CA VAL A 9 -10.64 -2.65 5.32
C VAL A 9 -10.75 -3.55 6.55
N ILE A 10 -11.21 -3.03 7.69
CA ILE A 10 -11.39 -3.80 8.92
C ILE A 10 -12.42 -4.92 8.71
N LEU A 11 -13.57 -4.63 8.08
CA LEU A 11 -14.59 -5.64 7.81
C LEU A 11 -14.07 -6.80 6.96
N VAL A 12 -13.34 -6.49 5.88
CA VAL A 12 -12.74 -7.55 5.04
C VAL A 12 -11.63 -8.28 5.80
N SER A 13 -10.82 -7.60 6.61
CA SER A 13 -9.79 -8.24 7.43
C SER A 13 -10.38 -9.21 8.44
N LEU A 14 -11.51 -8.85 9.08
CA LEU A 14 -12.24 -9.75 9.97
C LEU A 14 -12.80 -10.95 9.22
N ALA A 15 -13.37 -10.73 8.02
CA ALA A 15 -13.86 -11.81 7.18
C ALA A 15 -12.72 -12.77 6.74
N ILE A 16 -11.53 -12.27 6.46
CA ILE A 16 -10.35 -13.10 6.18
C ILE A 16 -10.05 -13.99 7.39
N CYS A 17 -10.02 -13.43 8.58
CA CYS A 17 -9.75 -14.21 9.81
C CYS A 17 -10.80 -15.29 10.10
N LEU A 18 -12.04 -15.09 9.66
CA LEU A 18 -13.17 -15.97 10.02
C LEU A 18 -13.61 -16.90 8.91
N ALA A 19 -13.36 -16.57 7.65
CA ALA A 19 -14.01 -17.20 6.50
C ALA A 19 -13.16 -17.23 5.21
N SER A 20 -11.86 -17.05 5.29
CA SER A 20 -10.98 -17.03 4.09
C SER A 20 -11.06 -18.33 3.26
N GLU A 21 -11.35 -19.46 3.89
CA GLU A 21 -11.53 -20.77 3.25
C GLU A 21 -12.81 -20.85 2.39
N HIS A 22 -13.80 -19.99 2.64
CA HIS A 22 -15.06 -19.96 1.93
C HIS A 22 -14.98 -19.08 0.68
N LEU A 23 -14.40 -19.62 -0.40
CA LEU A 23 -14.12 -18.89 -1.62
C LEU A 23 -15.32 -18.13 -2.19
N LEU A 24 -16.49 -18.77 -2.29
CA LEU A 24 -17.71 -18.14 -2.82
C LEU A 24 -18.16 -16.97 -1.92
N PHE A 25 -18.15 -17.17 -0.62
CA PHE A 25 -18.52 -16.13 0.35
C PHE A 25 -17.61 -14.92 0.20
N MET A 26 -16.29 -15.10 0.20
CA MET A 26 -15.32 -14.01 0.05
C MET A 26 -15.42 -13.30 -1.30
N THR A 27 -15.70 -14.06 -2.38
CA THR A 27 -15.87 -13.52 -3.73
C THR A 27 -17.13 -12.64 -3.85
N ILE A 28 -18.14 -12.86 -3.03
CA ILE A 28 -19.34 -12.02 -2.96
C ILE A 28 -19.13 -10.88 -1.96
N LEU A 29 -18.59 -11.16 -0.79
CA LEU A 29 -18.45 -10.20 0.30
C LEU A 29 -17.54 -9.03 -0.09
N VAL A 30 -16.35 -9.30 -0.62
CA VAL A 30 -15.36 -8.24 -0.88
C VAL A 30 -15.86 -7.23 -1.92
N PRO A 31 -16.40 -7.62 -3.10
CA PRO A 31 -17.05 -6.68 -4.01
C PRO A 31 -18.24 -5.95 -3.37
N THR A 32 -19.05 -6.63 -2.55
CA THR A 32 -20.18 -6.00 -1.86
C THR A 32 -19.72 -4.91 -0.92
N VAL A 33 -18.71 -5.18 -0.09
CA VAL A 33 -18.10 -4.16 0.81
C VAL A 33 -17.54 -3.00 -0.01
N LEU A 34 -16.91 -3.28 -1.15
CA LEU A 34 -16.39 -2.25 -2.05
C LEU A 34 -17.52 -1.37 -2.62
N LEU A 35 -18.64 -1.97 -3.06
CA LEU A 35 -19.81 -1.24 -3.56
C LEU A 35 -20.46 -0.38 -2.46
N VAL A 36 -20.64 -0.94 -1.26
CA VAL A 36 -21.15 -0.19 -0.10
C VAL A 36 -20.21 0.98 0.24
N ARG A 37 -18.90 0.74 0.27
CA ARG A 37 -17.89 1.79 0.45
C ARG A 37 -18.03 2.88 -0.60
N MET A 38 -18.21 2.52 -1.88
CA MET A 38 -18.40 3.50 -2.95
C MET A 38 -19.70 4.29 -2.81
N GLY A 39 -20.79 3.63 -2.42
CA GLY A 39 -22.07 4.29 -2.10
C GLY A 39 -21.94 5.30 -0.95
N LEU A 40 -21.24 4.92 0.13
CA LEU A 40 -20.97 5.83 1.25
C LEU A 40 -20.10 7.02 0.84
N VAL A 41 -19.07 6.79 0.00
CA VAL A 41 -18.25 7.88 -0.56
C VAL A 41 -19.09 8.79 -1.41
N ALA A 42 -19.97 8.25 -2.27
CA ALA A 42 -20.87 9.06 -3.10
C ALA A 42 -21.83 9.90 -2.25
N ALA A 43 -22.39 9.34 -1.19
CA ALA A 43 -23.30 10.05 -0.27
C ALA A 43 -22.66 11.25 0.44
N VAL A 44 -21.33 11.24 0.62
CA VAL A 44 -20.61 12.35 1.27
C VAL A 44 -19.75 13.15 0.31
N ALA A 45 -19.78 12.84 -1.00
CA ALA A 45 -18.86 13.38 -2.00
C ALA A 45 -18.91 14.91 -2.10
N GLU A 46 -20.11 15.49 -2.11
CA GLU A 46 -20.29 16.94 -2.17
C GLU A 46 -19.70 17.64 -0.93
N ARG A 47 -20.02 17.11 0.26
CA ARG A 47 -19.54 17.65 1.54
C ARG A 47 -18.02 17.56 1.69
N GLU A 48 -17.43 16.48 1.21
CA GLU A 48 -16.00 16.22 1.31
C GLU A 48 -15.22 16.67 0.04
N SER A 49 -15.92 17.34 -0.90
CA SER A 49 -15.34 17.81 -2.18
C SER A 49 -14.61 16.70 -2.95
N VAL A 50 -15.21 15.51 -3.01
CA VAL A 50 -14.62 14.33 -3.66
C VAL A 50 -15.08 14.24 -5.11
N CYS A 51 -14.13 14.19 -6.04
CA CYS A 51 -14.38 13.87 -7.44
C CYS A 51 -14.59 12.35 -7.59
N LEU A 52 -15.84 11.90 -7.73
CA LEU A 52 -16.19 10.46 -7.83
C LEU A 52 -15.49 9.73 -8.98
N PRO A 53 -15.44 10.25 -10.21
CA PRO A 53 -14.67 9.61 -11.28
C PRO A 53 -13.20 9.44 -10.92
N GLY A 54 -12.59 10.46 -10.31
CA GLY A 54 -11.21 10.40 -9.83
C GLY A 54 -11.00 9.36 -8.74
N GLU A 55 -11.95 9.24 -7.83
CA GLU A 55 -11.92 8.23 -6.78
C GLU A 55 -11.97 6.80 -7.36
N LEU A 56 -12.85 6.56 -8.35
CA LEU A 56 -12.97 5.27 -9.05
C LEU A 56 -11.70 4.91 -9.80
N ILE A 57 -11.16 5.83 -10.59
CA ILE A 57 -9.93 5.60 -11.34
C ILE A 57 -8.75 5.35 -10.39
N PHE A 58 -8.65 6.15 -9.32
CA PHE A 58 -7.59 5.96 -8.33
C PHE A 58 -7.68 4.61 -7.62
N LEU A 59 -8.90 4.18 -7.25
CA LEU A 59 -9.13 2.85 -6.67
C LEU A 59 -8.76 1.73 -7.65
N ALA A 60 -9.14 1.84 -8.92
CA ALA A 60 -8.76 0.89 -9.96
C ALA A 60 -7.24 0.80 -10.12
N LEU A 61 -6.54 1.94 -10.12
CA LEU A 61 -5.08 1.96 -10.16
C LEU A 61 -4.46 1.31 -8.92
N CYS A 62 -5.00 1.56 -7.72
CA CYS A 62 -4.58 0.87 -6.50
C CYS A 62 -4.75 -0.65 -6.62
N THR A 63 -5.88 -1.11 -7.19
CA THR A 63 -6.16 -2.53 -7.44
C THR A 63 -5.13 -3.14 -8.40
N VAL A 64 -4.84 -2.46 -9.51
CA VAL A 64 -3.84 -2.93 -10.48
C VAL A 64 -2.44 -2.96 -9.86
N VAL A 65 -2.02 -1.90 -9.16
CA VAL A 65 -0.68 -1.83 -8.54
C VAL A 65 -0.53 -2.89 -7.46
N GLY A 66 -1.49 -3.00 -6.54
CA GLY A 66 -1.44 -3.98 -5.45
C GLY A 66 -1.55 -5.41 -5.98
N GLY A 67 -2.52 -5.67 -6.84
CA GLY A 67 -2.75 -6.98 -7.44
C GLY A 67 -1.56 -7.46 -8.29
N PHE A 68 -0.98 -6.57 -9.12
CA PHE A 68 0.21 -6.91 -9.90
C PHE A 68 1.42 -7.22 -9.02
N ASN A 69 1.64 -6.41 -7.96
CA ASN A 69 2.73 -6.66 -7.02
C ASN A 69 2.58 -8.02 -6.33
N ASP A 70 1.37 -8.35 -5.93
CA ASP A 70 1.04 -9.61 -5.28
C ASP A 70 1.19 -10.79 -6.25
N TRP A 71 0.58 -10.70 -7.44
CA TRP A 71 0.70 -11.70 -8.49
C TRP A 71 2.15 -11.99 -8.86
N ASN A 72 2.96 -10.95 -9.03
CA ASN A 72 4.37 -11.10 -9.35
C ASN A 72 5.15 -11.79 -8.23
N SER A 73 4.80 -11.53 -6.97
CA SER A 73 5.42 -12.17 -5.81
C SER A 73 5.05 -13.65 -5.69
N VAL A 74 3.79 -13.97 -5.86
CA VAL A 74 3.23 -15.33 -5.67
C VAL A 74 3.41 -16.16 -6.94
N CYS A 75 2.72 -15.79 -8.02
CA CYS A 75 2.62 -16.63 -9.21
C CYS A 75 3.90 -16.65 -10.06
N ASN A 76 4.62 -15.53 -10.12
CA ASN A 76 5.82 -15.42 -10.95
C ASN A 76 7.11 -15.75 -10.18
N ARG A 77 7.17 -15.48 -8.88
CA ARG A 77 8.40 -15.61 -8.08
C ARG A 77 8.33 -16.62 -6.95
N GLY A 78 7.13 -17.05 -6.53
CA GLY A 78 6.95 -18.04 -5.48
C GLY A 78 7.55 -17.63 -4.14
N ILE A 79 7.42 -16.35 -3.74
CA ILE A 79 7.99 -15.87 -2.46
C ILE A 79 7.17 -16.39 -1.29
N TYR A 80 5.88 -16.55 -1.48
CA TYR A 80 4.91 -17.08 -0.55
C TYR A 80 3.72 -17.68 -1.29
N ASP A 81 2.94 -18.49 -0.61
CA ASP A 81 1.82 -19.22 -1.18
C ASP A 81 0.52 -18.87 -0.46
N TYR A 82 -0.55 -18.65 -1.23
CA TYR A 82 -1.91 -18.63 -0.70
C TYR A 82 -2.35 -20.06 -0.37
N THR A 83 -2.86 -20.25 0.84
CA THR A 83 -3.33 -21.56 1.33
C THR A 83 -4.83 -21.74 1.17
N VAL A 84 -5.52 -20.66 0.78
CA VAL A 84 -6.98 -20.65 0.59
C VAL A 84 -7.38 -20.99 -0.86
N PRO A 85 -8.62 -21.46 -1.09
CA PRO A 85 -9.09 -21.80 -2.43
C PRO A 85 -9.08 -20.62 -3.41
N HIS A 86 -8.80 -20.90 -4.68
CA HIS A 86 -8.81 -19.95 -5.80
C HIS A 86 -9.46 -20.58 -7.04
N TYR A 87 -10.00 -19.75 -7.97
CA TYR A 87 -10.74 -20.23 -9.13
C TYR A 87 -9.86 -20.54 -10.35
N LEU A 88 -8.77 -19.79 -10.53
CA LEU A 88 -8.01 -19.81 -11.78
C LEU A 88 -6.73 -20.64 -11.61
N SER A 89 -6.52 -21.57 -12.53
CA SER A 89 -5.33 -22.44 -12.53
C SER A 89 -4.02 -21.71 -12.82
N PHE A 90 -4.08 -20.56 -13.52
CA PHE A 90 -2.90 -19.75 -13.84
C PHE A 90 -2.59 -18.68 -12.78
N SER A 91 -3.46 -18.52 -11.80
CA SER A 91 -3.25 -17.60 -10.69
C SER A 91 -3.69 -18.27 -9.39
N THR A 92 -2.75 -18.44 -8.49
CA THR A 92 -2.99 -19.00 -7.15
C THR A 92 -3.46 -17.95 -6.14
N ILE A 93 -3.73 -16.73 -6.62
CA ILE A 93 -4.27 -15.65 -5.80
C ILE A 93 -5.79 -15.65 -5.90
N PRO A 94 -6.53 -15.65 -4.77
CA PRO A 94 -7.97 -15.48 -4.78
C PRO A 94 -8.37 -14.16 -5.44
N VAL A 95 -9.33 -14.17 -6.38
CA VAL A 95 -9.73 -12.98 -7.15
C VAL A 95 -10.17 -11.83 -6.24
N TRP A 96 -10.86 -12.14 -5.13
CA TRP A 96 -11.28 -11.13 -4.16
C TRP A 96 -10.11 -10.41 -3.48
N MET A 97 -8.94 -11.07 -3.37
CA MET A 97 -7.74 -10.47 -2.80
C MET A 97 -7.20 -9.32 -3.66
N LEU A 98 -7.35 -9.40 -4.98
CA LEU A 98 -6.95 -8.32 -5.89
C LEU A 98 -7.73 -7.03 -5.61
N LEU A 99 -9.04 -7.14 -5.38
CA LEU A 99 -9.89 -6.00 -4.99
C LEU A 99 -9.52 -5.50 -3.60
N PHE A 100 -9.23 -6.39 -2.68
CA PHE A 100 -8.83 -6.02 -1.32
C PHE A 100 -7.50 -5.25 -1.31
N TRP A 101 -6.52 -5.62 -2.14
CA TRP A 101 -5.30 -4.83 -2.34
C TRP A 101 -5.60 -3.40 -2.77
N GLY A 102 -6.57 -3.21 -3.66
CA GLY A 102 -7.04 -1.87 -4.03
C GLY A 102 -7.57 -1.07 -2.84
N MET A 103 -8.37 -1.72 -1.98
CA MET A 103 -8.90 -1.10 -0.77
C MET A 103 -7.79 -0.76 0.23
N ILE A 104 -6.83 -1.64 0.45
CA ILE A 104 -5.67 -1.40 1.34
C ILE A 104 -4.86 -0.20 0.85
N LEU A 105 -4.41 -0.19 -0.40
CA LEU A 105 -3.60 0.89 -0.95
C LEU A 105 -4.37 2.22 -0.98
N ARG A 106 -5.69 2.17 -1.26
CA ARG A 106 -6.53 3.37 -1.20
C ARG A 106 -6.67 3.88 0.23
N PHE A 107 -6.87 3.01 1.20
CA PHE A 107 -6.90 3.36 2.62
C PHE A 107 -5.57 3.96 3.08
N MET A 108 -4.45 3.32 2.77
CA MET A 108 -3.11 3.85 3.07
C MET A 108 -2.90 5.24 2.50
N ALA A 109 -3.30 5.49 1.23
CA ALA A 109 -3.24 6.81 0.63
C ALA A 109 -4.08 7.85 1.38
N ARG A 110 -5.18 7.44 1.99
CA ARG A 110 -6.03 8.29 2.82
C ARG A 110 -5.39 8.58 4.18
N VAL A 111 -4.83 7.55 4.82
CA VAL A 111 -4.10 7.69 6.09
C VAL A 111 -2.90 8.61 5.94
N CYS A 112 -2.16 8.52 4.82
CA CYS A 112 -1.06 9.42 4.50
C CYS A 112 -1.46 10.92 4.49
N ARG A 113 -2.74 11.22 4.37
CA ARG A 113 -3.28 12.60 4.34
C ARG A 113 -4.19 12.92 5.51
N TRP A 114 -4.17 12.09 6.53
CA TRP A 114 -5.02 12.29 7.68
C TRP A 114 -4.50 13.45 8.55
N GLU A 115 -5.30 14.49 8.68
CA GLU A 115 -4.95 15.73 9.37
C GLU A 115 -4.45 15.52 10.81
N ARG A 116 -4.95 14.49 11.51
CA ARG A 116 -4.51 14.15 12.87
C ARG A 116 -3.05 13.74 12.96
N LEU A 117 -2.44 13.32 11.85
CA LEU A 117 -1.00 13.00 11.80
C LEU A 117 -0.14 14.26 11.64
N GLY A 118 -0.78 15.41 11.44
CA GLY A 118 -0.15 16.69 11.12
C GLY A 118 -0.13 16.94 9.60
N PRO A 119 0.27 18.14 9.19
CA PRO A 119 0.29 18.51 7.79
C PRO A 119 1.22 17.55 7.03
N PRO A 120 0.73 16.91 5.97
CA PRO A 120 1.63 16.23 5.06
C PRO A 120 2.53 17.30 4.46
N GLY A 121 3.85 17.15 4.61
CA GLY A 121 4.79 18.10 4.02
C GLY A 121 4.51 18.26 2.53
N THR A 122 4.64 19.47 2.04
CA THR A 122 4.59 19.70 0.59
C THR A 122 5.78 18.95 -0.06
N PRO A 123 5.71 18.57 -1.34
CA PRO A 123 6.86 18.01 -2.03
C PRO A 123 8.11 18.90 -1.95
N SER A 124 7.94 20.22 -1.79
CA SER A 124 9.03 21.16 -1.58
C SER A 124 9.64 21.09 -0.17
N ASP A 125 8.87 20.81 0.87
CA ASP A 125 9.37 20.71 2.25
C ASP A 125 10.20 19.46 2.48
N ARG A 126 10.05 18.46 1.59
CA ARG A 126 10.81 17.21 1.59
C ARG A 126 12.14 17.30 0.84
N VAL A 127 12.44 18.45 0.24
CA VAL A 127 13.72 18.72 -0.40
C VAL A 127 14.73 19.00 0.69
N GLY A 128 15.47 17.96 1.06
CA GLY A 128 16.39 18.02 2.20
C GLY A 128 17.49 19.03 2.06
N VAL A 129 17.84 19.66 3.16
CA VAL A 129 19.07 20.43 3.37
C VAL A 129 20.26 19.47 3.31
N GLY A 130 20.81 19.24 2.16
CA GLY A 130 21.98 18.39 1.94
C GLY A 130 22.36 18.43 0.49
N ARG A 131 23.63 18.33 0.20
CA ARG A 131 24.35 18.58 -1.07
C ARG A 131 23.71 18.11 -2.40
N ILE A 132 22.61 17.34 -2.36
CA ILE A 132 21.82 16.97 -3.52
C ILE A 132 20.43 17.58 -3.30
N SER A 133 20.27 18.84 -3.67
CA SER A 133 18.95 19.46 -3.83
C SER A 133 18.30 18.80 -5.05
N VAL A 134 17.47 17.78 -4.80
CA VAL A 134 16.62 17.22 -5.85
C VAL A 134 15.47 18.19 -6.06
N LYS A 135 15.75 19.33 -6.70
CA LYS A 135 14.77 20.37 -7.03
C LYS A 135 13.69 19.86 -7.99
N ASP A 136 13.97 18.77 -8.71
CA ASP A 136 13.03 18.15 -9.62
C ASP A 136 12.33 16.98 -8.92
N GLY A 137 11.03 17.14 -8.65
CA GLY A 137 10.21 16.07 -8.10
C GLY A 137 10.17 14.79 -8.94
N ARG A 138 10.52 14.86 -10.23
CA ARG A 138 10.67 13.70 -11.11
C ARG A 138 11.86 12.85 -10.74
N ILE A 139 12.99 13.46 -10.37
CA ILE A 139 14.19 12.74 -9.94
C ILE A 139 13.93 11.99 -8.64
N LYS A 140 13.19 12.61 -7.70
CA LYS A 140 12.81 11.95 -6.45
C LYS A 140 11.96 10.70 -6.72
N VAL A 141 10.92 10.81 -7.53
CA VAL A 141 10.09 9.66 -7.91
C VAL A 141 10.90 8.58 -8.62
N ALA A 142 11.79 8.97 -9.54
CA ALA A 142 12.67 8.02 -10.19
C ALA A 142 13.58 7.29 -9.19
N ALA A 143 14.16 8.00 -8.22
CA ALA A 143 14.97 7.41 -7.16
C ALA A 143 14.15 6.44 -6.28
N GLU A 144 12.92 6.81 -5.90
CA GLU A 144 12.00 5.96 -5.15
C GLU A 144 11.64 4.69 -5.92
N LEU A 145 11.34 4.80 -7.21
CA LEU A 145 11.03 3.65 -8.07
C LEU A 145 12.24 2.74 -8.27
N VAL A 146 13.43 3.31 -8.45
CA VAL A 146 14.68 2.54 -8.51
C VAL A 146 14.94 1.81 -7.21
N LEU A 147 14.77 2.48 -6.07
CA LEU A 147 14.97 1.89 -4.76
C LEU A 147 14.04 0.69 -4.52
N ILE A 148 12.75 0.85 -4.85
CA ILE A 148 11.77 -0.26 -4.80
C ILE A 148 12.13 -1.36 -5.80
N GLY A 149 12.45 -1.01 -7.03
CA GLY A 149 12.79 -1.99 -8.05
C GLY A 149 14.01 -2.85 -7.68
N VAL A 150 15.05 -2.23 -7.14
CA VAL A 150 16.26 -2.93 -6.68
C VAL A 150 15.93 -3.85 -5.50
N THR A 151 15.24 -3.36 -4.46
CA THR A 151 14.87 -4.19 -3.30
C THR A 151 13.98 -5.35 -3.69
N ARG A 152 13.00 -5.13 -4.59
CA ARG A 152 12.16 -6.21 -5.13
C ARG A 152 12.97 -7.22 -5.93
N ARG A 153 13.90 -6.78 -6.74
CA ARG A 153 14.79 -7.70 -7.48
C ARG A 153 15.64 -8.54 -6.55
N MET A 154 16.13 -7.96 -5.46
CA MET A 154 16.95 -8.66 -4.46
C MET A 154 16.13 -9.73 -3.72
N ILE A 155 14.92 -9.39 -3.24
CA ILE A 155 14.08 -10.36 -2.53
C ILE A 155 13.68 -11.53 -3.45
N TYR A 156 13.39 -11.29 -4.72
CA TYR A 156 13.07 -12.35 -5.67
C TYR A 156 14.22 -13.37 -5.87
N ALA A 157 15.45 -12.96 -5.62
CA ALA A 157 16.61 -13.83 -5.72
C ALA A 157 17.01 -14.47 -4.38
N GLN A 158 16.66 -13.85 -3.24
CA GLN A 158 17.24 -14.16 -1.93
C GLN A 158 16.20 -14.43 -0.84
N TYR A 159 14.92 -14.65 -1.18
CA TYR A 159 13.84 -14.77 -0.18
C TYR A 159 14.00 -15.97 0.78
N LEU A 160 14.80 -16.98 0.41
CA LEU A 160 15.11 -18.12 1.26
C LEU A 160 16.38 -17.93 2.13
N ASP A 161 17.15 -16.86 1.90
CA ASP A 161 18.36 -16.60 2.68
C ASP A 161 18.01 -15.88 3.99
N PRO A 162 18.48 -16.36 5.15
CA PRO A 162 18.15 -15.77 6.46
C PRO A 162 18.59 -14.30 6.62
N VAL A 163 19.64 -13.87 5.91
CA VAL A 163 20.21 -12.52 6.01
C VAL A 163 19.88 -11.69 4.78
N TRP A 164 20.16 -12.22 3.58
CA TRP A 164 19.98 -11.48 2.33
C TRP A 164 18.51 -11.28 1.96
N SER A 165 17.56 -11.99 2.58
CA SER A 165 16.14 -11.72 2.41
C SER A 165 15.72 -10.35 2.95
N TRP A 166 16.33 -9.83 4.02
CA TRP A 166 15.96 -8.56 4.65
C TRP A 166 17.03 -7.46 4.56
N ALA A 167 18.32 -7.82 4.50
CA ALA A 167 19.41 -6.85 4.52
C ALA A 167 19.31 -5.79 3.40
N PRO A 168 18.93 -6.12 2.15
CA PRO A 168 18.71 -5.13 1.10
C PRO A 168 17.59 -4.13 1.43
N PHE A 169 16.51 -4.57 2.08
CA PHE A 169 15.42 -3.69 2.50
C PHE A 169 15.86 -2.75 3.63
N ALA A 170 16.61 -3.27 4.61
CA ALA A 170 17.18 -2.43 5.67
C ALA A 170 18.13 -1.38 5.09
N ALA A 171 19.00 -1.77 4.16
CA ALA A 171 19.90 -0.85 3.47
C ALA A 171 19.13 0.20 2.65
N ALA A 172 18.09 -0.20 1.94
CA ALA A 172 17.24 0.70 1.18
C ALA A 172 16.45 1.65 2.08
N LEU A 173 15.94 1.18 3.22
CA LEU A 173 15.28 2.02 4.20
C LEU A 173 16.25 3.04 4.78
N LEU A 174 17.47 2.61 5.14
CA LEU A 174 18.52 3.52 5.60
C LEU A 174 18.85 4.57 4.53
N ALA A 175 19.00 4.16 3.29
CA ALA A 175 19.21 5.08 2.16
C ALA A 175 18.05 6.07 2.02
N ALA A 176 16.79 5.60 2.12
CA ALA A 176 15.63 6.47 2.10
C ALA A 176 15.65 7.49 3.26
N LEU A 177 15.96 7.06 4.48
CA LEU A 177 16.07 7.93 5.65
C LEU A 177 17.19 9.00 5.50
N LEU A 178 18.32 8.63 4.92
CA LEU A 178 19.45 9.53 4.74
C LEU A 178 19.26 10.52 3.58
N PHE A 179 18.71 10.05 2.45
CA PHE A 179 18.65 10.84 1.22
C PHE A 179 17.30 11.50 0.96
N LEU A 180 16.18 10.85 1.34
CA LEU A 180 14.84 11.41 1.16
C LEU A 180 14.41 12.30 2.33
N LYS A 181 15.14 12.28 3.43
CA LYS A 181 14.94 13.11 4.65
C LYS A 181 13.46 13.18 5.06
N PRO A 182 12.92 12.11 5.64
CA PRO A 182 11.54 12.08 6.08
C PRO A 182 11.29 13.14 7.15
N ILE A 183 10.11 13.74 7.13
CA ILE A 183 9.64 14.70 8.14
C ILE A 183 8.90 13.95 9.27
N LEU A 184 8.56 14.67 10.35
CA LEU A 184 7.85 14.08 11.50
C LEU A 184 6.56 13.33 11.10
N HIS A 185 5.84 13.82 10.09
CA HIS A 185 4.67 13.13 9.56
C HIS A 185 5.02 11.74 8.99
N ASP A 186 6.10 11.63 8.23
CA ASP A 186 6.58 10.35 7.67
C ASP A 186 6.98 9.37 8.78
N PHE A 187 7.63 9.85 9.83
CA PHE A 187 7.97 9.02 11.00
C PHE A 187 6.74 8.50 11.74
N LYS A 188 5.68 9.31 11.87
CA LYS A 188 4.40 8.85 12.43
C LYS A 188 3.76 7.77 11.57
N LEU A 189 3.76 7.93 10.25
CA LEU A 189 3.28 6.90 9.32
C LEU A 189 4.08 5.61 9.45
N MET A 190 5.41 5.72 9.48
CA MET A 190 6.29 4.56 9.68
C MET A 190 6.01 3.85 11.01
N ALA A 191 5.82 4.60 12.11
CA ALA A 191 5.50 4.02 13.42
C ALA A 191 4.16 3.25 13.40
N ILE A 192 3.13 3.80 12.74
CA ILE A 192 1.84 3.12 12.58
C ILE A 192 2.01 1.82 11.78
N VAL A 193 2.70 1.88 10.65
CA VAL A 193 2.84 0.74 9.75
C VAL A 193 3.79 -0.31 10.30
N LEU A 194 4.82 0.09 11.08
CA LEU A 194 5.71 -0.82 11.79
C LEU A 194 4.95 -1.77 12.73
N VAL A 195 3.88 -1.29 13.34
CA VAL A 195 3.06 -2.09 14.25
C VAL A 195 1.90 -2.75 13.51
N ALA A 196 1.12 -1.96 12.77
CA ALA A 196 -0.10 -2.45 12.11
C ALA A 196 0.18 -3.44 10.97
N GLY A 197 1.23 -3.21 10.17
CA GLY A 197 1.58 -4.09 9.05
C GLY A 197 1.86 -5.53 9.50
N PRO A 198 2.90 -5.76 10.31
CA PRO A 198 3.20 -7.11 10.83
C PRO A 198 2.06 -7.70 11.65
N ALA A 199 1.34 -6.91 12.46
CA ALA A 199 0.22 -7.42 13.27
C ALA A 199 -0.92 -7.97 12.39
N VAL A 200 -1.27 -7.28 11.31
CA VAL A 200 -2.30 -7.73 10.36
C VAL A 200 -1.83 -8.97 9.61
N GLU A 201 -0.57 -9.01 9.17
CA GLU A 201 0.02 -10.18 8.54
C GLU A 201 0.00 -11.41 9.45
N ILE A 202 0.37 -11.24 10.73
CA ILE A 202 0.29 -12.32 11.73
C ILE A 202 -1.16 -12.83 11.87
N LEU A 203 -2.15 -11.94 11.94
CA LEU A 203 -3.56 -12.32 12.00
C LEU A 203 -3.98 -13.11 10.75
N TYR A 204 -3.58 -12.68 9.55
CA TYR A 204 -3.91 -13.37 8.31
C TYR A 204 -3.25 -14.76 8.23
N ILE A 205 -2.04 -14.92 8.75
CA ILE A 205 -1.34 -16.20 8.75
C ILE A 205 -1.86 -17.11 9.86
N GLN A 206 -1.93 -16.63 11.10
CA GLN A 206 -2.19 -17.46 12.27
C GLN A 206 -3.67 -17.74 12.53
N VAL A 207 -4.55 -16.80 12.18
CA VAL A 207 -5.99 -16.90 12.41
C VAL A 207 -6.73 -17.16 11.10
N GLY A 208 -6.42 -16.39 10.06
CA GLY A 208 -7.08 -16.49 8.77
C GLY A 208 -6.56 -17.61 7.87
N HIS A 209 -5.42 -18.21 8.18
CA HIS A 209 -4.75 -19.22 7.34
C HIS A 209 -4.74 -18.83 5.86
N LEU A 210 -4.58 -17.52 5.57
CA LEU A 210 -4.70 -16.97 4.24
C LEU A 210 -3.53 -17.35 3.33
N HIS A 211 -2.32 -17.27 3.85
CA HIS A 211 -1.07 -17.53 3.12
C HIS A 211 0.07 -17.92 4.07
N THR A 212 1.14 -18.44 3.50
CA THR A 212 2.36 -18.84 4.23
C THR A 212 3.59 -18.33 3.51
N TYR A 213 4.59 -17.88 4.29
CA TYR A 213 5.92 -17.54 3.79
C TYR A 213 6.87 -18.73 3.96
N HIS A 214 7.76 -18.93 2.99
CA HIS A 214 8.78 -19.99 3.08
C HIS A 214 9.79 -19.75 4.20
N LEU A 215 10.08 -18.50 4.54
CA LEU A 215 10.97 -18.11 5.63
C LEU A 215 10.22 -17.16 6.57
N GLY A 216 9.47 -17.72 7.51
CA GLY A 216 8.78 -16.98 8.56
C GLY A 216 9.64 -16.73 9.78
N TRP A 217 9.42 -15.61 10.46
CA TRP A 217 10.08 -15.27 11.72
C TRP A 217 9.05 -15.18 12.85
N ILE A 218 8.62 -13.98 13.26
CA ILE A 218 7.60 -13.82 14.31
C ILE A 218 6.21 -14.03 13.72
N GLY A 219 5.45 -14.97 14.26
CA GLY A 219 4.09 -15.28 13.80
C GLY A 219 4.01 -15.73 12.34
N GLY A 220 5.10 -16.29 11.78
CA GLY A 220 5.17 -16.68 10.39
C GLY A 220 5.53 -15.54 9.42
N VAL A 221 5.64 -14.30 9.91
CA VAL A 221 5.96 -13.13 9.09
C VAL A 221 7.48 -12.99 8.95
N PRO A 222 8.03 -12.91 7.73
CA PRO A 222 9.46 -12.71 7.54
C PRO A 222 9.87 -11.27 7.87
N LEU A 223 11.12 -11.10 8.30
CA LEU A 223 11.63 -9.78 8.70
C LEU A 223 11.61 -8.76 7.55
N TRP A 224 11.82 -9.22 6.31
CA TRP A 224 11.80 -8.33 5.14
C TRP A 224 10.44 -7.66 4.91
N ILE A 225 9.33 -8.29 5.27
CA ILE A 225 7.98 -7.69 5.19
C ILE A 225 7.90 -6.44 6.06
N THR A 226 8.44 -6.48 7.27
CA THR A 226 8.46 -5.31 8.16
C THR A 226 9.20 -4.13 7.51
N PHE A 227 10.38 -4.36 6.96
CA PHE A 227 11.13 -3.32 6.24
C PHE A 227 10.43 -2.87 4.95
N TRP A 228 9.79 -3.83 4.24
CA TRP A 228 8.99 -3.52 3.06
C TRP A 228 7.84 -2.56 3.37
N TRP A 229 7.09 -2.81 4.45
CA TRP A 229 6.01 -1.90 4.88
C TRP A 229 6.53 -0.50 5.18
N LEU A 230 7.67 -0.38 5.85
CA LEU A 230 8.29 0.92 6.18
C LEU A 230 8.75 1.68 4.93
N LEU A 231 9.42 0.99 4.01
CA LEU A 231 9.84 1.58 2.75
C LEU A 231 8.64 1.89 1.86
N GLY A 232 7.69 0.96 1.79
CA GLY A 232 6.48 1.07 1.00
C GLY A 232 5.63 2.28 1.38
N ILE A 233 5.44 2.55 2.68
CA ILE A 233 4.62 3.70 3.12
C ILE A 233 5.28 5.03 2.76
N LEU A 234 6.61 5.15 2.85
CA LEU A 234 7.33 6.37 2.46
C LEU A 234 7.13 6.68 0.98
N VAL A 235 7.35 5.69 0.13
CA VAL A 235 7.19 5.83 -1.33
C VAL A 235 5.73 6.02 -1.72
N TRP A 236 4.81 5.25 -1.10
CA TRP A 236 3.39 5.36 -1.37
C TRP A 236 2.81 6.71 -0.98
N ASN A 237 3.29 7.31 0.11
CA ASN A 237 2.90 8.65 0.53
C ASN A 237 3.17 9.69 -0.57
N ASP A 238 4.35 9.66 -1.20
CA ASP A 238 4.70 10.60 -2.28
C ASP A 238 4.01 10.24 -3.61
N LEU A 239 4.12 8.98 -4.03
CA LEU A 239 3.58 8.50 -5.31
C LEU A 239 2.05 8.66 -5.39
N SER A 240 1.32 8.26 -4.34
CA SER A 240 -0.14 8.36 -4.32
C SER A 240 -0.64 9.80 -4.39
N LEU A 241 0.09 10.75 -3.77
CA LEU A 241 -0.24 12.17 -3.86
C LEU A 241 -0.08 12.71 -5.28
N ARG A 242 1.03 12.36 -5.93
CA ARG A 242 1.30 12.79 -7.32
C ARG A 242 0.30 12.20 -8.29
N LEU A 243 0.00 10.91 -8.12
CA LEU A 243 -0.98 10.21 -8.95
C LEU A 243 -2.37 10.83 -8.81
N GLN A 244 -2.83 11.14 -7.60
CA GLN A 244 -4.12 11.81 -7.40
C GLN A 244 -4.15 13.21 -8.02
N ARG A 245 -3.09 14.00 -7.85
CA ARG A 245 -3.00 15.33 -8.48
C ARG A 245 -3.03 15.24 -10.01
N PHE A 246 -2.32 14.28 -10.57
CA PHE A 246 -2.33 14.04 -12.00
C PHE A 246 -3.73 13.68 -12.51
N LEU A 247 -4.43 12.78 -11.83
CA LEU A 247 -5.80 12.41 -12.20
C LEU A 247 -6.77 13.61 -12.11
N LEU A 248 -6.68 14.40 -11.04
CA LEU A 248 -7.52 15.60 -10.90
C LEU A 248 -7.23 16.62 -12.00
N SER A 249 -5.99 16.83 -12.39
CA SER A 249 -5.62 17.72 -13.48
C SER A 249 -6.17 17.26 -14.84
N MET A 250 -6.21 15.95 -15.09
CA MET A 250 -6.79 15.39 -16.32
C MET A 250 -8.31 15.54 -16.39
N MET A 251 -8.98 15.60 -15.24
CA MET A 251 -10.44 15.72 -15.16
C MET A 251 -10.95 17.17 -15.06
N GLY A 252 -10.08 18.15 -15.29
CA GLY A 252 -10.46 19.56 -15.21
C GLY A 252 -10.80 20.04 -13.80
N GLY A 253 -10.33 19.33 -12.78
CA GLY A 253 -10.48 19.74 -11.38
C GLY A 253 -9.83 21.11 -11.12
N PRO A 254 -10.33 21.88 -10.14
CA PRO A 254 -9.78 23.20 -9.84
C PRO A 254 -8.27 23.09 -9.52
N PRO A 255 -7.46 24.05 -10.00
CA PRO A 255 -6.05 24.09 -9.65
C PRO A 255 -5.92 24.15 -8.13
N ASN A 256 -4.99 23.39 -7.59
CA ASN A 256 -4.73 23.31 -6.16
C ASN A 256 -4.42 24.73 -5.63
N PRO A 257 -5.16 25.26 -4.63
CA PRO A 257 -4.94 26.60 -4.08
C PRO A 257 -3.50 26.84 -3.57
N ALA A 258 -2.72 25.79 -3.31
CA ALA A 258 -1.30 25.90 -3.00
C ALA A 258 -0.38 26.21 -4.22
N GLN A 259 -0.92 26.41 -5.41
CA GLN A 259 -0.19 26.75 -6.64
C GLN A 259 -0.55 28.14 -7.21
N SER A 260 -1.36 28.90 -6.49
CA SER A 260 -1.52 30.33 -6.81
C SER A 260 -0.22 31.05 -6.42
N PRO A 261 0.38 31.84 -7.34
CA PRO A 261 1.65 32.50 -7.12
C PRO A 261 1.62 33.49 -5.95
#